data_62e1ba89b9b81a385fbb892502ac23b4
#
_entry.id   62e1ba89b9b81a385fbb892502ac23b4
#
_cell.length_a   1.000
_cell.length_b   1.000
_cell.length_c   1.000
_cell.angle_alpha   90.00
_cell.angle_beta   90.00
_cell.angle_gamma   90.00
#
_symmetry.space_group_name_H-M   'P 1'
#
loop_
_entity.id
_entity.type
_entity.pdbx_description
1 polymer ?
#
loop_
_entity_poly.entity_id
_entity_poly.type
_entity_poly.pdbx_seq_one_letter_code
_entity_poly.pdbx_strand_id
1 'polypeptide(L)'
;QLGLRQPPNRTASSEDQAVTKAEVLGYPIVVRPSYVLGGRAMEIVYSQHELRRYFQDAYSVSNESPVLLDRFLSDAIEVDVDVVCDGREVAIGGIMEHIEEAGVHSGDSACALPPYSLSVRIQDELRRQAREMALALRVVGLMNVQFAVKRDDIFVLEVNPRASRTVPFVSKATSRSLAKIAAACMVGRTLAEQGITSEITPAYYSLKEAVFPFEKFPGVDPLLGPEMRSTGEVMGIGETLGEAFGKAQQACGMFIPAGGTALISVRTADQPAVVDVA
;
A
#
# COMPACT_ATOMS: atom_id res chain seq x y z
N GLN A 1 11.68 17.17 9.61
CA GLN A 1 11.46 17.64 10.99
C GLN A 1 11.19 16.48 11.96
N LEU A 2 10.51 15.41 11.53
CA LEU A 2 10.23 14.22 12.35
C LEU A 2 11.35 13.17 12.29
N GLY A 3 12.40 13.36 11.48
CA GLY A 3 13.50 12.40 11.34
C GLY A 3 13.10 11.08 10.66
N LEU A 4 11.95 11.04 9.97
CA LEU A 4 11.46 9.86 9.28
C LEU A 4 12.25 9.62 7.99
N ARG A 5 12.44 8.34 7.66
CA ARG A 5 13.13 7.95 6.44
C ARG A 5 12.18 7.95 5.25
N GLN A 6 12.69 8.34 4.10
CA GLN A 6 12.06 8.17 2.80
C GLN A 6 13.03 7.41 1.89
N PRO A 7 12.57 6.76 0.83
CA PRO A 7 13.46 6.25 -0.19
C PRO A 7 14.38 7.38 -0.68
N PRO A 8 15.66 7.11 -0.99
CA PRO A 8 16.52 8.10 -1.63
C PRO A 8 15.83 8.64 -2.89
N ASN A 9 15.71 9.96 -3.00
CA ASN A 9 14.93 10.55 -4.08
C ASN A 9 15.59 11.79 -4.68
N ARG A 10 15.15 12.18 -5.87
CA ARG A 10 15.51 13.39 -6.60
C ARG A 10 14.31 13.88 -7.40
N THR A 11 14.25 15.17 -7.64
CA THR A 11 13.29 15.79 -8.58
C THR A 11 13.99 16.22 -9.85
N ALA A 12 13.34 16.04 -11.01
CA ALA A 12 13.85 16.43 -12.31
C ALA A 12 12.78 17.17 -13.12
N SER A 13 13.18 18.26 -13.80
CA SER A 13 12.31 19.08 -14.65
C SER A 13 12.61 18.90 -16.14
N SER A 14 13.51 17.99 -16.50
CA SER A 14 13.82 17.63 -17.89
C SER A 14 14.38 16.23 -17.96
N GLU A 15 14.36 15.63 -19.16
CA GLU A 15 14.92 14.31 -19.44
C GLU A 15 16.40 14.23 -19.05
N ASP A 16 17.23 15.18 -19.45
CA ASP A 16 18.67 15.17 -19.16
C ASP A 16 18.96 15.27 -17.65
N GLN A 17 18.18 16.08 -16.92
CA GLN A 17 18.29 16.13 -15.47
C GLN A 17 17.88 14.80 -14.84
N ALA A 18 16.84 14.17 -15.36
CA ALA A 18 16.35 12.89 -14.84
C ALA A 18 17.41 11.80 -15.04
N VAL A 19 17.99 11.70 -16.22
CA VAL A 19 19.06 10.74 -16.52
C VAL A 19 20.25 10.93 -15.57
N THR A 20 20.77 12.14 -15.46
CA THR A 20 21.91 12.45 -14.57
C THR A 20 21.62 12.09 -13.11
N LYS A 21 20.40 12.40 -12.63
CA LYS A 21 19.98 12.12 -11.26
C LYS A 21 19.70 10.65 -11.00
N ALA A 22 19.17 9.94 -12.01
CA ALA A 22 18.94 8.50 -11.95
C ALA A 22 20.24 7.70 -11.85
N GLU A 23 21.30 8.11 -12.53
CA GLU A 23 22.63 7.48 -12.41
C GLU A 23 23.17 7.56 -10.98
N VAL A 24 22.94 8.67 -10.29
CA VAL A 24 23.34 8.84 -8.87
C VAL A 24 22.48 7.98 -7.94
N LEU A 25 21.16 7.88 -8.21
CA LEU A 25 20.24 7.06 -7.43
C LEU A 25 20.49 5.57 -7.66
N GLY A 26 20.86 5.20 -8.87
CA GLY A 26 20.93 3.81 -9.35
C GLY A 26 19.56 3.22 -9.63
N TYR A 27 19.50 2.32 -10.63
CA TYR A 27 18.28 1.60 -11.01
C TYR A 27 18.05 0.36 -10.14
N PRO A 28 16.78 -0.13 -10.05
CA PRO A 28 15.57 0.46 -10.57
C PRO A 28 15.11 1.68 -9.78
N ILE A 29 14.36 2.57 -10.45
CA ILE A 29 13.73 3.75 -9.83
C ILE A 29 12.24 3.79 -10.16
N VAL A 30 11.45 4.39 -9.25
CA VAL A 30 10.06 4.75 -9.52
C VAL A 30 10.03 6.19 -10.03
N VAL A 31 9.44 6.40 -11.19
CA VAL A 31 9.22 7.74 -11.74
C VAL A 31 7.78 8.15 -11.44
N ARG A 32 7.62 9.26 -10.73
CA ARG A 32 6.31 9.77 -10.31
C ARG A 32 6.08 11.18 -10.84
N PRO A 33 5.09 11.40 -11.72
CA PRO A 33 4.70 12.74 -12.12
C PRO A 33 4.17 13.51 -10.91
N SER A 34 4.43 14.82 -10.87
CA SER A 34 3.82 15.69 -9.87
C SER A 34 2.34 15.93 -10.18
N TYR A 35 1.54 16.08 -9.12
CA TYR A 35 0.12 16.47 -9.22
C TYR A 35 -0.80 15.48 -9.95
N VAL A 36 -0.46 14.18 -9.92
CA VAL A 36 -1.33 13.11 -10.42
C VAL A 36 -1.96 12.34 -9.26
N LEU A 37 -3.09 11.67 -9.53
CA LEU A 37 -3.83 10.86 -8.56
C LEU A 37 -3.88 9.40 -9.02
N GLY A 38 -3.90 8.46 -8.06
CA GLY A 38 -4.06 7.03 -8.32
C GLY A 38 -2.91 6.41 -9.09
N GLY A 39 -1.69 6.91 -8.90
CA GLY A 39 -0.50 6.40 -9.56
C GLY A 39 -0.45 6.64 -11.07
N ARG A 40 -1.30 7.50 -11.62
CA ARG A 40 -1.37 7.75 -13.07
C ARG A 40 -0.01 8.11 -13.64
N ALA A 41 0.38 7.40 -14.70
CA ALA A 41 1.67 7.52 -15.36
C ALA A 41 2.88 7.32 -14.42
N MET A 42 2.71 6.64 -13.30
CA MET A 42 3.85 6.14 -12.52
C MET A 42 4.42 4.89 -13.18
N GLU A 43 5.73 4.79 -13.24
CA GLU A 43 6.42 3.65 -13.85
C GLU A 43 7.66 3.27 -13.04
N ILE A 44 7.93 1.97 -12.95
CA ILE A 44 9.22 1.46 -12.46
C ILE A 44 10.12 1.27 -13.66
N VAL A 45 11.22 2.00 -13.71
CA VAL A 45 12.18 1.94 -14.80
C VAL A 45 13.49 1.29 -14.33
N TYR A 46 13.99 0.37 -15.13
CA TYR A 46 15.15 -0.47 -14.81
C TYR A 46 16.44 -0.01 -15.53
N SER A 47 16.32 0.92 -16.46
CA SER A 47 17.44 1.38 -17.28
C SER A 47 17.26 2.83 -17.72
N GLN A 48 18.38 3.44 -18.13
CA GLN A 48 18.35 4.77 -18.75
C GLN A 48 17.49 4.81 -20.03
N HIS A 49 17.48 3.72 -20.78
CA HIS A 49 16.68 3.63 -22.00
C HIS A 49 15.18 3.72 -21.70
N GLU A 50 14.70 2.98 -20.68
CA GLU A 50 13.31 3.04 -20.24
C GLU A 50 12.95 4.42 -19.67
N LEU A 51 13.87 5.05 -18.92
CA LEU A 51 13.65 6.40 -18.41
C LEU A 51 13.48 7.42 -19.55
N ARG A 52 14.28 7.32 -20.62
CA ARG A 52 14.13 8.19 -21.80
C ARG A 52 12.80 7.97 -22.52
N ARG A 53 12.42 6.70 -22.72
CA ARG A 53 11.10 6.35 -23.26
C ARG A 53 9.98 6.95 -22.41
N TYR A 54 10.06 6.82 -21.10
CA TYR A 54 9.07 7.40 -20.18
C TYR A 54 8.89 8.92 -20.41
N PHE A 55 9.98 9.67 -20.58
CA PHE A 55 9.89 11.11 -20.83
C PHE A 55 9.26 11.43 -22.20
N GLN A 56 9.45 10.61 -23.19
CA GLN A 56 8.83 10.78 -24.52
C GLN A 56 7.33 10.53 -24.47
N ASP A 57 6.89 9.50 -23.74
CA ASP A 57 5.51 9.00 -23.77
C ASP A 57 4.64 9.63 -22.67
N ALA A 58 5.15 9.77 -21.47
CA ALA A 58 4.38 10.08 -20.27
C ALA A 58 4.61 11.50 -19.72
N TYR A 59 5.73 12.15 -20.01
CA TYR A 59 6.05 13.46 -19.44
C TYR A 59 5.03 14.55 -19.84
N SER A 60 4.47 14.48 -21.03
CA SER A 60 3.40 15.38 -21.50
C SER A 60 2.14 15.32 -20.65
N VAL A 61 1.88 14.18 -19.99
CA VAL A 61 0.72 13.99 -19.10
C VAL A 61 0.86 14.80 -17.80
N SER A 62 2.08 15.14 -17.41
CA SER A 62 2.38 15.91 -16.19
C SER A 62 2.33 17.42 -16.37
N ASN A 63 1.88 17.94 -17.53
CA ASN A 63 1.91 19.38 -17.87
C ASN A 63 3.29 20.02 -17.63
N GLU A 64 4.36 19.33 -17.99
CA GLU A 64 5.75 19.77 -17.82
C GLU A 64 6.16 20.03 -16.33
N SER A 65 5.39 19.52 -15.39
CA SER A 65 5.70 19.61 -13.97
C SER A 65 6.89 18.71 -13.62
N PRO A 66 7.71 19.07 -12.61
CA PRO A 66 8.80 18.21 -12.21
C PRO A 66 8.35 16.80 -11.85
N VAL A 67 9.14 15.81 -12.25
CA VAL A 67 8.94 14.41 -11.84
C VAL A 67 9.79 14.09 -10.62
N LEU A 68 9.27 13.24 -9.74
CA LEU A 68 9.99 12.68 -8.63
C LEU A 68 10.57 11.33 -9.07
N LEU A 69 11.85 11.13 -8.77
CA LEU A 69 12.59 9.89 -8.98
C LEU A 69 12.88 9.30 -7.61
N ASP A 70 12.27 8.20 -7.27
CA ASP A 70 12.52 7.49 -6.01
C ASP A 70 13.33 6.21 -6.29
N ARG A 71 14.34 5.93 -5.48
CA ARG A 71 14.99 4.62 -5.49
C ARG A 71 13.97 3.54 -5.20
N PHE A 72 13.81 2.58 -6.10
CA PHE A 72 12.92 1.44 -5.86
C PHE A 72 13.48 0.54 -4.75
N LEU A 73 12.62 0.15 -3.83
CA LEU A 73 12.97 -0.70 -2.70
C LEU A 73 12.58 -2.15 -3.00
N SER A 74 13.40 -2.86 -3.78
CA SER A 74 13.18 -4.28 -4.08
C SER A 74 13.11 -5.10 -2.77
N ASP A 75 12.29 -6.15 -2.76
CA ASP A 75 12.06 -7.04 -1.61
C ASP A 75 11.61 -6.30 -0.33
N ALA A 76 10.96 -5.15 -0.46
CA ALA A 76 10.33 -4.48 0.65
C ALA A 76 8.87 -4.93 0.81
N ILE A 77 8.41 -5.00 2.04
CA ILE A 77 7.01 -5.25 2.40
C ILE A 77 6.30 -3.92 2.45
N GLU A 78 5.24 -3.73 1.68
CA GLU A 78 4.39 -2.55 1.83
C GLU A 78 3.39 -2.72 2.97
N VAL A 79 3.11 -1.61 3.64
CA VAL A 79 2.23 -1.58 4.81
C VAL A 79 1.39 -0.31 4.76
N ASP A 80 0.07 -0.48 4.84
CA ASP A 80 -0.86 0.62 5.06
C ASP A 80 -1.19 0.76 6.54
N VAL A 81 -1.22 1.99 7.05
CA VAL A 81 -1.69 2.29 8.39
C VAL A 81 -2.81 3.33 8.31
N ASP A 82 -4.02 2.93 8.69
CA ASP A 82 -5.15 3.84 8.81
C ASP A 82 -5.25 4.37 10.24
N VAL A 83 -5.43 5.69 10.37
CA VAL A 83 -5.59 6.35 11.66
C VAL A 83 -6.80 7.30 11.66
N VAL A 84 -7.34 7.53 12.85
CA VAL A 84 -8.28 8.62 13.13
C VAL A 84 -7.65 9.56 14.16
N CYS A 85 -7.72 10.84 13.89
CA CYS A 85 -7.19 11.88 14.76
C CYS A 85 -8.28 12.93 15.08
N ASP A 86 -8.34 13.41 16.31
CA ASP A 86 -9.25 14.50 16.72
C ASP A 86 -8.52 15.85 16.82
N GLY A 87 -7.27 15.92 16.33
CA GLY A 87 -6.39 17.08 16.42
C GLY A 87 -5.51 17.11 17.67
N ARG A 88 -5.72 16.19 18.62
CA ARG A 88 -4.98 16.07 19.89
C ARG A 88 -4.50 14.65 20.14
N GLU A 89 -5.39 13.70 19.93
CA GLU A 89 -5.13 12.27 20.10
C GLU A 89 -5.30 11.52 18.79
N VAL A 90 -4.60 10.39 18.67
CA VAL A 90 -4.59 9.55 17.47
C VAL A 90 -4.90 8.11 17.85
N ALA A 91 -5.96 7.58 17.27
CA ALA A 91 -6.29 6.17 17.31
C ALA A 91 -5.80 5.46 16.04
N ILE A 92 -5.05 4.37 16.21
CA ILE A 92 -4.72 3.47 15.11
C ILE A 92 -5.98 2.67 14.76
N GLY A 93 -6.39 2.74 13.50
CA GLY A 93 -7.50 1.96 12.98
C GLY A 93 -7.09 0.54 12.67
N GLY A 94 -5.94 0.39 12.02
CA GLY A 94 -5.33 -0.91 11.70
C GLY A 94 -4.02 -0.76 10.96
N ILE A 95 -3.19 -1.79 11.05
CA ILE A 95 -1.95 -1.97 10.28
C ILE A 95 -2.21 -3.12 9.32
N MET A 96 -2.08 -2.87 8.03
CA MET A 96 -2.35 -3.83 6.97
C MET A 96 -1.05 -4.16 6.23
N GLU A 97 -0.67 -5.42 6.24
CA GLU A 97 0.50 -5.92 5.53
C GLU A 97 0.09 -6.41 4.15
N HIS A 98 0.76 -5.92 3.11
CA HIS A 98 0.51 -6.33 1.72
C HIS A 98 1.09 -7.70 1.44
N ILE A 99 0.43 -8.45 0.54
CA ILE A 99 0.89 -9.76 0.06
C ILE A 99 1.79 -9.60 -1.15
N GLU A 100 1.43 -8.68 -2.06
CA GLU A 100 2.25 -8.37 -3.23
C GLU A 100 3.51 -7.61 -2.81
N GLU A 101 4.56 -7.79 -3.60
CA GLU A 101 5.80 -7.05 -3.42
C GLU A 101 5.60 -5.54 -3.62
N ALA A 102 6.47 -4.75 -2.99
CA ALA A 102 6.50 -3.30 -3.15
C ALA A 102 6.56 -2.90 -4.65
N GLY A 103 5.79 -1.87 -5.00
CA GLY A 103 5.68 -1.37 -6.37
C GLY A 103 4.36 -1.67 -7.05
N VAL A 104 3.50 -2.49 -6.45
CA VAL A 104 2.09 -2.62 -6.83
C VAL A 104 1.27 -1.57 -6.10
N HIS A 105 0.35 -0.89 -6.80
CA HIS A 105 -0.49 0.12 -6.17
C HIS A 105 -1.29 -0.48 -5.00
N SER A 106 -1.35 0.21 -3.86
CA SER A 106 -2.00 -0.29 -2.63
C SER A 106 -3.48 -0.68 -2.81
N GLY A 107 -4.19 -0.03 -3.75
CA GLY A 107 -5.55 -0.40 -4.13
C GLY A 107 -5.66 -1.75 -4.82
N ASP A 108 -4.60 -2.18 -5.49
CA ASP A 108 -4.52 -3.41 -6.27
C ASP A 108 -3.92 -4.57 -5.47
N SER A 109 -3.22 -4.28 -4.38
CA SER A 109 -2.62 -5.30 -3.53
C SER A 109 -3.64 -5.94 -2.61
N ALA A 110 -3.52 -7.25 -2.41
CA ALA A 110 -4.14 -7.94 -1.29
C ALA A 110 -3.46 -7.50 0.01
N CYS A 111 -4.22 -7.33 1.08
CA CYS A 111 -3.62 -7.00 2.36
C CYS A 111 -4.31 -7.70 3.53
N ALA A 112 -3.51 -8.08 4.51
CA ALA A 112 -3.93 -8.79 5.71
C ALA A 112 -3.98 -7.88 6.93
N LEU A 113 -5.00 -8.03 7.74
CA LEU A 113 -5.16 -7.45 9.05
C LEU A 113 -5.53 -8.55 10.05
N PRO A 114 -4.77 -8.78 11.14
CA PRO A 114 -3.52 -8.12 11.50
C PRO A 114 -2.36 -8.50 10.56
N PRO A 115 -1.21 -7.79 10.64
CA PRO A 115 0.02 -8.18 9.95
C PRO A 115 0.43 -9.62 10.29
N TYR A 116 0.96 -10.34 9.30
CA TYR A 116 1.30 -11.76 9.46
C TYR A 116 2.79 -12.05 9.56
N SER A 117 3.65 -11.18 9.01
CA SER A 117 5.11 -11.39 9.03
C SER A 117 5.86 -10.31 9.82
N LEU A 118 5.26 -9.14 10.04
CA LEU A 118 5.91 -8.02 10.72
C LEU A 118 6.08 -8.27 12.22
N SER A 119 7.30 -8.10 12.71
CA SER A 119 7.59 -8.19 14.15
C SER A 119 6.84 -7.12 14.95
N VAL A 120 6.55 -7.40 16.22
CA VAL A 120 5.90 -6.43 17.14
C VAL A 120 6.68 -5.12 17.19
N ARG A 121 8.01 -5.17 17.21
CA ARG A 121 8.88 -3.99 17.20
C ARG A 121 8.63 -3.10 15.98
N ILE A 122 8.50 -3.68 14.79
CA ILE A 122 8.19 -2.94 13.55
C ILE A 122 6.78 -2.36 13.64
N GLN A 123 5.80 -3.14 14.06
CA GLN A 123 4.43 -2.66 14.20
C GLN A 123 4.33 -1.48 15.19
N ASP A 124 5.05 -1.53 16.31
CA ASP A 124 5.06 -0.44 17.29
C ASP A 124 5.71 0.83 16.73
N GLU A 125 6.77 0.67 15.95
CA GLU A 125 7.43 1.80 15.29
C GLU A 125 6.53 2.41 14.20
N LEU A 126 5.80 1.61 13.43
CA LEU A 126 4.79 2.07 12.47
C LEU A 126 3.69 2.89 13.16
N ARG A 127 3.18 2.39 14.31
CA ARG A 127 2.20 3.11 15.14
C ARG A 127 2.73 4.46 15.61
N ARG A 128 3.96 4.48 16.11
CA ARG A 128 4.61 5.71 16.57
C ARG A 128 4.73 6.73 15.44
N GLN A 129 5.27 6.32 14.29
CA GLN A 129 5.46 7.20 13.15
C GLN A 129 4.13 7.75 12.61
N ALA A 130 3.11 6.90 12.48
CA ALA A 130 1.78 7.31 12.00
C ALA A 130 1.14 8.34 12.95
N ARG A 131 1.26 8.15 14.27
CA ARG A 131 0.77 9.12 15.28
C ARG A 131 1.49 10.45 15.18
N GLU A 132 2.82 10.45 15.11
CA GLU A 132 3.60 11.68 14.99
C GLU A 132 3.27 12.46 13.72
N MET A 133 3.09 11.76 12.59
CA MET A 133 2.69 12.41 11.34
C MET A 133 1.30 13.02 11.43
N ALA A 134 0.32 12.31 11.99
CA ALA A 134 -1.04 12.83 12.14
C ALA A 134 -1.08 14.12 12.97
N LEU A 135 -0.33 14.16 14.09
CA LEU A 135 -0.24 15.34 14.95
C LEU A 135 0.52 16.49 14.27
N ALA A 136 1.65 16.19 13.62
CA ALA A 136 2.45 17.20 12.92
C ALA A 136 1.69 17.85 11.75
N LEU A 137 0.86 17.08 11.05
CA LEU A 137 -0.02 17.54 9.97
C LEU A 137 -1.33 18.15 10.49
N ARG A 138 -1.56 18.14 11.81
CA ARG A 138 -2.80 18.65 12.44
C ARG A 138 -4.05 18.03 11.86
N VAL A 139 -4.02 16.72 11.63
CA VAL A 139 -5.14 15.99 11.06
C VAL A 139 -6.33 16.03 12.03
N VAL A 140 -7.52 16.29 11.48
CA VAL A 140 -8.80 16.06 12.15
C VAL A 140 -9.64 15.18 11.24
N GLY A 141 -9.88 13.94 11.63
CA GLY A 141 -10.52 12.92 10.81
C GLY A 141 -9.58 11.77 10.47
N LEU A 142 -9.68 11.27 9.25
CA LEU A 142 -8.92 10.12 8.76
C LEU A 142 -7.59 10.53 8.12
N MET A 143 -6.59 9.68 8.30
CA MET A 143 -5.35 9.71 7.54
C MET A 143 -4.90 8.27 7.29
N ASN A 144 -4.38 8.03 6.09
CA ASN A 144 -3.68 6.82 5.71
C ASN A 144 -2.20 7.12 5.49
N VAL A 145 -1.34 6.24 5.95
CA VAL A 145 0.09 6.30 5.69
C VAL A 145 0.53 5.01 5.02
N GLN A 146 1.24 5.13 3.91
CA GLN A 146 1.87 4.02 3.22
C GLN A 146 3.35 3.97 3.57
N PHE A 147 3.78 2.81 4.01
CA PHE A 147 5.16 2.52 4.37
C PHE A 147 5.71 1.39 3.52
N ALA A 148 7.03 1.38 3.38
CA ALA A 148 7.77 0.19 2.96
C ALA A 148 8.70 -0.24 4.08
N VAL A 149 8.71 -1.53 4.40
CA VAL A 149 9.59 -2.14 5.39
C VAL A 149 10.59 -3.01 4.65
N LYS A 150 11.86 -2.63 4.71
CA LYS A 150 12.94 -3.42 4.13
C LYS A 150 13.87 -3.89 5.25
N ARG A 151 13.84 -5.19 5.55
CA ARG A 151 14.48 -5.76 6.76
C ARG A 151 13.90 -5.09 8.01
N ASP A 152 14.69 -4.29 8.71
CA ASP A 152 14.29 -3.54 9.91
C ASP A 152 14.09 -2.04 9.69
N ASP A 153 14.35 -1.56 8.48
CA ASP A 153 14.22 -0.16 8.12
C ASP A 153 12.82 0.15 7.58
N ILE A 154 12.22 1.19 8.13
CA ILE A 154 10.90 1.69 7.75
C ILE A 154 11.07 2.95 6.91
N PHE A 155 10.42 3.00 5.75
CA PHE A 155 10.41 4.13 4.83
C PHE A 155 8.98 4.61 4.63
N VAL A 156 8.76 5.92 4.75
CA VAL A 156 7.47 6.55 4.39
C VAL A 156 7.43 6.71 2.89
N LEU A 157 6.40 6.15 2.25
CA LEU A 157 6.16 6.28 0.81
C LEU A 157 5.19 7.43 0.53
N GLU A 158 4.04 7.45 1.23
CA GLU A 158 2.99 8.42 1.01
C GLU A 158 2.17 8.66 2.28
N VAL A 159 1.68 9.89 2.44
CA VAL A 159 0.78 10.27 3.52
C VAL A 159 -0.47 10.91 2.91
N ASN A 160 -1.62 10.36 3.23
CA ASN A 160 -2.92 10.76 2.70
C ASN A 160 -3.83 11.24 3.85
N PRO A 161 -3.90 12.56 4.17
CA PRO A 161 -4.77 13.08 5.23
C PRO A 161 -6.23 13.15 4.77
N ARG A 162 -6.78 12.02 4.44
CA ARG A 162 -8.14 11.79 3.93
C ARG A 162 -8.54 10.34 4.16
N ALA A 163 -9.81 10.01 3.94
CA ALA A 163 -10.27 8.63 3.90
C ALA A 163 -9.52 7.84 2.81
N SER A 164 -9.10 6.64 3.15
CA SER A 164 -8.51 5.65 2.25
C SER A 164 -9.58 4.64 1.78
N ARG A 165 -9.24 3.84 0.78
CA ARG A 165 -10.06 2.71 0.35
C ARG A 165 -10.09 1.59 1.39
N THR A 166 -9.05 1.48 2.22
CA THR A 166 -8.94 0.48 3.28
C THR A 166 -9.85 0.75 4.47
N VAL A 167 -10.37 1.98 4.64
CA VAL A 167 -11.26 2.35 5.76
C VAL A 167 -12.48 1.44 5.91
N PRO A 168 -13.23 1.09 4.84
CA PRO A 168 -14.35 0.14 4.95
C PRO A 168 -13.89 -1.25 5.38
N PHE A 169 -12.79 -1.74 4.84
CA PHE A 169 -12.17 -3.02 5.19
C PHE A 169 -11.78 -3.06 6.67
N VAL A 170 -10.98 -2.09 7.14
CA VAL A 170 -10.56 -1.98 8.54
C VAL A 170 -11.76 -1.87 9.47
N SER A 171 -12.77 -1.07 9.08
CA SER A 171 -14.00 -0.91 9.87
C SER A 171 -14.76 -2.21 10.07
N LYS A 172 -14.84 -3.05 9.02
CA LYS A 172 -15.45 -4.38 9.10
C LYS A 172 -14.60 -5.34 9.92
N ALA A 173 -13.29 -5.39 9.67
CA ALA A 173 -12.36 -6.28 10.34
C ALA A 173 -12.32 -6.03 11.87
N THR A 174 -12.42 -4.78 12.30
CA THR A 174 -12.35 -4.37 13.71
C THR A 174 -13.73 -4.17 14.35
N SER A 175 -14.83 -4.31 13.57
CA SER A 175 -16.19 -3.96 13.99
C SER A 175 -16.33 -2.54 14.52
N ARG A 176 -15.46 -1.62 14.08
CA ARG A 176 -15.42 -0.22 14.49
C ARG A 176 -15.49 0.70 13.28
N SER A 177 -16.59 1.44 13.13
CA SER A 177 -16.80 2.34 11.97
C SER A 177 -15.88 3.57 12.04
N LEU A 178 -14.69 3.47 11.42
CA LEU A 178 -13.70 4.55 11.42
C LEU A 178 -14.25 5.83 10.79
N ALA A 179 -15.06 5.71 9.73
CA ALA A 179 -15.65 6.87 9.06
C ALA A 179 -16.62 7.65 9.98
N LYS A 180 -17.44 6.94 10.80
CA LYS A 180 -18.33 7.59 11.77
C LYS A 180 -17.53 8.30 12.87
N ILE A 181 -16.49 7.65 13.39
CA ILE A 181 -15.61 8.23 14.40
C ILE A 181 -14.95 9.50 13.87
N ALA A 182 -14.38 9.42 12.68
CA ALA A 182 -13.73 10.55 12.03
C ALA A 182 -14.69 11.71 11.78
N ALA A 183 -15.90 11.45 11.26
CA ALA A 183 -16.92 12.48 11.06
C ALA A 183 -17.29 13.16 12.39
N ALA A 184 -17.39 12.41 13.48
CA ALA A 184 -17.62 12.98 14.81
C ALA A 184 -16.45 13.86 15.29
N CYS A 185 -15.19 13.45 15.00
CA CYS A 185 -14.02 14.30 15.29
C CYS A 185 -14.06 15.62 14.50
N MET A 186 -14.44 15.55 13.23
CA MET A 186 -14.53 16.74 12.36
C MET A 186 -15.59 17.77 12.83
N VAL A 187 -16.59 17.33 13.59
CA VAL A 187 -17.58 18.25 14.23
C VAL A 187 -17.25 18.54 15.69
N GLY A 188 -16.03 18.26 16.14
CA GLY A 188 -15.48 18.69 17.41
C GLY A 188 -15.60 17.69 18.56
N ARG A 189 -16.08 16.45 18.34
CA ARG A 189 -16.07 15.41 19.37
C ARG A 189 -14.71 14.76 19.46
N THR A 190 -14.15 14.64 20.67
CA THR A 190 -12.87 13.97 20.89
C THR A 190 -13.00 12.45 20.76
N LEU A 191 -11.86 11.77 20.57
CA LEU A 191 -11.80 10.29 20.60
C LEU A 191 -12.23 9.74 21.95
N ALA A 192 -11.81 10.40 23.05
CA ALA A 192 -12.18 10.02 24.41
C ALA A 192 -13.70 10.09 24.65
N GLU A 193 -14.39 11.16 24.21
CA GLU A 193 -15.85 11.29 24.29
C GLU A 193 -16.60 10.23 23.49
N GLN A 194 -15.96 9.64 22.49
CA GLN A 194 -16.49 8.56 21.68
C GLN A 194 -16.14 7.17 22.24
N GLY A 195 -15.42 7.09 23.37
CA GLY A 195 -14.96 5.83 23.96
C GLY A 195 -13.86 5.14 23.19
N ILE A 196 -13.13 5.86 22.32
CA ILE A 196 -12.04 5.33 21.52
C ILE A 196 -10.73 5.53 22.27
N THR A 197 -10.38 4.54 23.09
CA THR A 197 -9.20 4.62 23.97
C THR A 197 -8.08 3.65 23.59
N SER A 198 -8.35 2.68 22.72
CA SER A 198 -7.39 1.66 22.32
C SER A 198 -7.60 1.19 20.88
N GLU A 199 -6.54 0.68 20.28
CA GLU A 199 -6.56 -0.07 19.04
C GLU A 199 -7.29 -1.41 19.24
N ILE A 200 -7.96 -1.90 18.19
CA ILE A 200 -8.50 -3.26 18.15
C ILE A 200 -7.65 -4.07 17.18
N THR A 201 -7.00 -5.11 17.70
CA THR A 201 -6.36 -6.13 16.89
C THR A 201 -7.26 -7.36 16.89
N PRO A 202 -7.86 -7.75 15.77
CA PRO A 202 -8.69 -8.95 15.68
C PRO A 202 -7.89 -10.22 16.03
N ALA A 203 -8.56 -11.19 16.63
CA ALA A 203 -7.98 -12.52 16.92
C ALA A 203 -8.02 -13.45 15.68
N TYR A 204 -8.56 -12.99 14.58
CA TYR A 204 -8.68 -13.68 13.30
C TYR A 204 -8.07 -12.82 12.19
N TYR A 205 -7.72 -13.46 11.09
CA TYR A 205 -7.25 -12.76 9.91
C TYR A 205 -8.43 -12.25 9.07
N SER A 206 -8.34 -11.01 8.67
CA SER A 206 -9.16 -10.43 7.61
C SER A 206 -8.25 -10.12 6.42
N LEU A 207 -8.65 -10.50 5.23
CA LEU A 207 -7.90 -10.25 4.02
C LEU A 207 -8.76 -9.46 3.03
N LYS A 208 -8.21 -8.34 2.58
CA LYS A 208 -8.76 -7.56 1.45
C LYS A 208 -8.15 -8.12 0.17
N GLU A 209 -8.98 -8.35 -0.83
CA GLU A 209 -8.55 -8.73 -2.18
C GLU A 209 -9.13 -7.74 -3.20
N ALA A 210 -8.35 -7.40 -4.21
CA ALA A 210 -8.78 -6.49 -5.26
C ALA A 210 -9.60 -7.21 -6.34
N VAL A 211 -10.57 -6.51 -6.91
CA VAL A 211 -11.36 -7.00 -8.04
C VAL A 211 -10.92 -6.30 -9.31
N PHE A 212 -10.51 -7.07 -10.32
CA PHE A 212 -10.01 -6.57 -11.59
C PHE A 212 -10.99 -6.80 -12.73
N PRO A 213 -11.21 -5.83 -13.62
CA PRO A 213 -12.12 -5.96 -14.76
C PRO A 213 -11.43 -6.52 -16.02
N PHE A 214 -10.32 -7.24 -15.90
CA PHE A 214 -9.50 -7.65 -17.06
C PHE A 214 -10.29 -8.45 -18.10
N GLU A 215 -11.23 -9.30 -17.67
CA GLU A 215 -12.08 -10.06 -18.59
C GLU A 215 -12.96 -9.17 -19.48
N LYS A 216 -13.27 -7.95 -19.02
CA LYS A 216 -14.10 -6.99 -19.78
C LYS A 216 -13.29 -6.17 -20.78
N PHE A 217 -11.97 -6.22 -20.69
CA PHE A 217 -11.06 -5.42 -21.52
C PHE A 217 -9.99 -6.32 -22.18
N PRO A 218 -10.35 -7.06 -23.25
CA PRO A 218 -9.40 -7.94 -23.94
C PRO A 218 -8.18 -7.16 -24.45
N GLY A 219 -7.00 -7.74 -24.23
CA GLY A 219 -5.72 -7.17 -24.69
C GLY A 219 -5.07 -6.18 -23.70
N VAL A 220 -5.69 -5.95 -22.55
CA VAL A 220 -5.02 -5.22 -21.47
C VAL A 220 -4.05 -6.16 -20.75
N ASP A 221 -2.83 -5.68 -20.51
CA ASP A 221 -1.82 -6.41 -19.75
C ASP A 221 -2.29 -6.56 -18.28
N PRO A 222 -2.42 -7.79 -17.75
CA PRO A 222 -2.83 -8.02 -16.37
C PRO A 222 -1.70 -7.81 -15.34
N LEU A 223 -0.47 -7.53 -15.77
CA LEU A 223 0.62 -7.27 -14.84
C LEU A 223 0.33 -6.03 -13.99
N LEU A 224 0.41 -6.21 -12.67
CA LEU A 224 0.20 -5.14 -11.71
C LEU A 224 1.45 -4.26 -11.60
N GLY A 225 1.23 -3.00 -11.26
CA GLY A 225 2.28 -2.01 -11.13
C GLY A 225 1.82 -0.82 -10.29
N PRO A 226 2.55 0.30 -10.33
CA PRO A 226 2.25 1.45 -9.48
C PRO A 226 0.98 2.21 -9.88
N GLU A 227 0.43 1.96 -11.07
CA GLU A 227 -0.84 2.54 -11.50
C GLU A 227 -2.01 1.61 -11.14
N MET A 228 -3.04 2.17 -10.50
CA MET A 228 -4.19 1.41 -10.05
C MET A 228 -5.08 0.92 -11.20
N ARG A 229 -5.44 -0.38 -11.16
CA ARG A 229 -6.28 -1.06 -12.17
C ARG A 229 -7.56 -1.67 -11.59
N SER A 230 -7.63 -1.85 -10.28
CA SER A 230 -8.79 -2.45 -9.60
C SER A 230 -10.02 -1.55 -9.68
N THR A 231 -11.21 -2.17 -9.70
CA THR A 231 -12.51 -1.50 -9.73
C THR A 231 -13.34 -1.73 -8.48
N GLY A 232 -12.89 -2.62 -7.60
CA GLY A 232 -13.55 -2.95 -6.35
C GLY A 232 -12.67 -3.79 -5.46
N GLU A 233 -13.21 -4.18 -4.32
CA GLU A 233 -12.53 -5.02 -3.34
C GLU A 233 -13.51 -5.96 -2.66
N VAL A 234 -13.02 -7.10 -2.21
CA VAL A 234 -13.74 -8.09 -1.41
C VAL A 234 -12.96 -8.38 -0.14
N MET A 235 -13.58 -9.12 0.79
CA MET A 235 -12.98 -9.45 2.07
C MET A 235 -13.19 -10.94 2.38
N GLY A 236 -12.11 -11.61 2.75
CA GLY A 236 -12.13 -12.94 3.37
C GLY A 236 -11.80 -12.85 4.85
N ILE A 237 -12.39 -13.75 5.66
CA ILE A 237 -12.10 -13.86 7.10
C ILE A 237 -11.82 -15.32 7.43
N GLY A 238 -10.77 -15.59 8.22
CA GLY A 238 -10.38 -16.92 8.64
C GLY A 238 -9.60 -16.94 9.95
N GLU A 239 -9.53 -18.08 10.59
CA GLU A 239 -8.67 -18.30 11.76
C GLU A 239 -7.19 -18.33 11.37
N THR A 240 -6.90 -18.70 10.12
CA THR A 240 -5.58 -18.67 9.53
C THR A 240 -5.54 -17.71 8.34
N LEU A 241 -4.33 -17.22 8.01
CA LEU A 241 -4.13 -16.38 6.83
C LEU A 241 -4.56 -17.09 5.54
N GLY A 242 -4.21 -18.37 5.39
CA GLY A 242 -4.56 -19.17 4.21
C GLY A 242 -6.08 -19.34 4.03
N GLU A 243 -6.82 -19.54 5.12
CA GLU A 243 -8.29 -19.59 5.08
C GLU A 243 -8.90 -18.26 4.66
N ALA A 244 -8.43 -17.15 5.25
CA ALA A 244 -8.88 -15.80 4.87
C ALA A 244 -8.59 -15.51 3.40
N PHE A 245 -7.39 -15.87 2.92
CA PHE A 245 -6.97 -15.70 1.53
C PHE A 245 -7.83 -16.52 0.57
N GLY A 246 -8.02 -17.81 0.84
CA GLY A 246 -8.86 -18.68 0.00
C GLY A 246 -10.30 -18.16 -0.12
N LYS A 247 -10.89 -17.66 0.97
CA LYS A 247 -12.23 -17.05 0.95
C LYS A 247 -12.25 -15.74 0.15
N ALA A 248 -11.21 -14.91 0.25
CA ALA A 248 -11.11 -13.68 -0.53
C ALA A 248 -10.98 -13.98 -2.03
N GLN A 249 -10.16 -14.97 -2.42
CA GLN A 249 -10.03 -15.42 -3.80
C GLN A 249 -11.36 -15.91 -4.37
N GLN A 250 -12.09 -16.73 -3.61
CA GLN A 250 -13.43 -17.18 -4.02
C GLN A 250 -14.41 -16.02 -4.23
N ALA A 251 -14.34 -15.00 -3.36
CA ALA A 251 -15.18 -13.82 -3.46
C ALA A 251 -14.85 -12.96 -4.69
N CYS A 252 -13.62 -13.03 -5.21
CA CYS A 252 -13.22 -12.44 -6.50
C CYS A 252 -13.64 -13.29 -7.71
N GLY A 253 -14.24 -14.46 -7.51
CA GLY A 253 -14.59 -15.38 -8.59
C GLY A 253 -13.47 -16.36 -8.98
N MET A 254 -12.37 -16.37 -8.24
CA MET A 254 -11.27 -17.32 -8.43
C MET A 254 -11.58 -18.62 -7.72
N PHE A 255 -11.87 -19.68 -8.47
CA PHE A 255 -12.16 -21.00 -7.92
C PHE A 255 -10.95 -21.91 -8.07
N ILE A 256 -10.45 -22.43 -6.96
CA ILE A 256 -9.40 -23.45 -6.97
C ILE A 256 -10.04 -24.79 -7.36
N PRO A 257 -9.61 -25.45 -8.45
CA PRO A 257 -10.16 -26.75 -8.85
C PRO A 257 -9.90 -27.81 -7.78
N ALA A 258 -10.87 -28.70 -7.56
CA ALA A 258 -10.74 -29.81 -6.60
C ALA A 258 -9.81 -30.94 -7.07
N GLY A 259 -9.34 -30.91 -8.32
CA GLY A 259 -8.43 -31.92 -8.89
C GLY A 259 -7.93 -31.50 -10.26
N GLY A 260 -6.90 -32.16 -10.74
CA GLY A 260 -6.25 -31.87 -12.02
C GLY A 260 -4.73 -31.87 -11.91
N THR A 261 -4.07 -31.22 -12.87
CA THR A 261 -2.61 -31.01 -12.86
C THR A 261 -2.32 -29.56 -12.52
N ALA A 262 -1.50 -29.33 -11.50
CA ALA A 262 -1.06 -28.00 -11.10
C ALA A 262 0.35 -27.72 -11.65
N LEU A 263 0.55 -26.52 -12.20
CA LEU A 263 1.87 -25.95 -12.45
C LEU A 263 2.20 -24.98 -11.31
N ILE A 264 3.28 -25.26 -10.58
CA ILE A 264 3.73 -24.42 -9.48
C ILE A 264 5.02 -23.70 -9.92
N SER A 265 4.98 -22.38 -9.94
CA SER A 265 6.13 -21.54 -10.26
C SER A 265 6.28 -20.47 -9.18
N VAL A 266 7.38 -20.50 -8.44
CA VAL A 266 7.68 -19.57 -7.36
C VAL A 266 9.11 -19.06 -7.49
N ARG A 267 9.39 -17.92 -6.87
CA ARG A 267 10.76 -17.41 -6.82
C ARG A 267 11.71 -18.41 -6.13
N THR A 268 12.99 -18.35 -6.47
CA THR A 268 14.01 -19.30 -6.01
C THR A 268 14.07 -19.43 -4.49
N ALA A 269 13.86 -18.33 -3.76
CA ALA A 269 13.88 -18.33 -2.29
C ALA A 269 12.75 -19.17 -1.67
N ASP A 270 11.61 -19.30 -2.35
CA ASP A 270 10.43 -20.02 -1.85
C ASP A 270 10.37 -21.48 -2.33
N GLN A 271 11.22 -21.86 -3.29
CA GLN A 271 11.24 -23.22 -3.86
C GLN A 271 11.39 -24.33 -2.80
N PRO A 272 12.24 -24.21 -1.77
CA PRO A 272 12.35 -25.25 -0.76
C PRO A 272 11.05 -25.46 0.04
N ALA A 273 10.33 -24.37 0.35
CA ALA A 273 9.10 -24.43 1.14
C ALA A 273 7.91 -24.96 0.35
N VAL A 274 7.92 -24.80 -0.98
CA VAL A 274 6.79 -25.23 -1.82
C VAL A 274 6.77 -26.74 -2.08
N VAL A 275 7.89 -27.42 -1.89
CA VAL A 275 8.01 -28.88 -2.10
C VAL A 275 7.03 -29.65 -1.21
N ASP A 276 6.84 -29.22 0.02
CA ASP A 276 5.94 -29.87 0.98
C ASP A 276 4.46 -29.57 0.68
N VAL A 277 4.16 -28.61 -0.20
CA VAL A 277 2.81 -28.22 -0.60
C VAL A 277 2.41 -28.90 -1.91
N ALA A 278 3.37 -29.28 -2.74
CA ALA A 278 3.15 -29.89 -4.05
C ALA A 278 2.89 -31.40 -3.95
#